data_c619535d4c955512db9e6975fab7a28b
#
_entry.id   c619535d4c955512db9e6975fab7a28b
#
_cell.length_a   1.000
_cell.length_b   1.000
_cell.length_c   1.000
_cell.angle_alpha   90.00
_cell.angle_beta   90.00
_cell.angle_gamma   90.00
#
_symmetry.space_group_name_H-M   'P 1'
#
loop_
_entity.id
_entity.type
_entity.pdbx_description
1 polymer ?
#
loop_
_entity_poly.entity_id
_entity_poly.type
_entity_poly.pdbx_seq_one_letter_code
_entity_poly.pdbx_strand_id
1 'polypeptide(L)'
;MIPLTVPEVRRLVLAVAEPAERRSFRLGWSRWRRAHQAVAARCHAARRALRRKARPLARAAPPPAAAEAGLTDAEWRRVAPVLPPQKPAKGRPRHDHRTVLGGILWVVRSGATWRAMPPEYGKWETAYRRYRLWRETGLWQRILEALPAGGG
;
A
#
# COMPACT_ATOMS: atom_id res chain seq x y z
N MET A 1 20.93 13.78 -19.40
CA MET A 1 20.78 12.93 -20.59
C MET A 1 19.60 12.00 -20.33
N ILE A 2 18.48 12.15 -21.02
CA ILE A 2 17.30 11.31 -20.82
C ILE A 2 17.51 10.03 -21.65
N PRO A 3 17.45 8.84 -21.08
CA PRO A 3 17.60 7.59 -21.83
C PRO A 3 16.44 7.41 -22.80
N LEU A 4 16.76 7.08 -24.06
CA LEU A 4 15.77 6.80 -25.10
C LEU A 4 14.91 5.59 -24.69
N THR A 5 13.62 5.69 -24.91
CA THR A 5 12.70 4.57 -24.67
C THR A 5 12.85 3.49 -25.76
N VAL A 6 12.46 2.28 -25.44
CA VAL A 6 12.52 1.15 -26.38
C VAL A 6 11.79 1.42 -27.73
N PRO A 7 10.61 2.07 -27.76
CA PRO A 7 9.97 2.48 -29.01
C PRO A 7 10.77 3.50 -29.82
N GLU A 8 11.46 4.44 -29.15
CA GLU A 8 12.28 5.46 -29.81
C GLU A 8 13.52 4.86 -30.45
N VAL A 9 14.25 4.00 -29.72
CA VAL A 9 15.39 3.25 -30.26
C VAL A 9 14.97 2.45 -31.50
N ARG A 10 13.84 1.74 -31.43
CA ARG A 10 13.32 0.98 -32.56
C ARG A 10 13.02 1.86 -33.77
N ARG A 11 12.43 3.04 -33.56
CA ARG A 11 12.09 3.99 -34.62
C ARG A 11 13.34 4.52 -35.31
N LEU A 12 14.37 4.88 -34.54
CA LEU A 12 15.66 5.36 -35.04
C LEU A 12 16.39 4.31 -35.87
N VAL A 13 16.49 3.07 -35.36
CA VAL A 13 17.13 1.97 -36.12
C VAL A 13 16.40 1.68 -37.44
N LEU A 14 15.07 1.68 -37.46
CA LEU A 14 14.30 1.45 -38.68
C LEU A 14 14.37 2.63 -39.67
N ALA A 15 14.66 3.84 -39.20
CA ALA A 15 14.82 5.01 -40.06
C ALA A 15 16.16 5.02 -40.82
N VAL A 16 17.23 4.51 -40.18
CA VAL A 16 18.60 4.56 -40.71
C VAL A 16 19.00 3.29 -41.48
N ALA A 17 18.41 2.13 -41.14
CA ALA A 17 18.79 0.83 -41.72
C ALA A 17 18.33 0.64 -43.18
N GLU A 18 19.16 -0.01 -43.97
CA GLU A 18 18.84 -0.45 -45.35
C GLU A 18 17.66 -1.45 -45.37
N PRO A 19 16.92 -1.58 -46.49
CA PRO A 19 15.72 -2.44 -46.58
C PRO A 19 15.92 -3.88 -46.14
N ALA A 20 17.07 -4.49 -46.50
CA ALA A 20 17.43 -5.85 -46.10
C ALA A 20 17.68 -5.94 -44.59
N GLU A 21 18.39 -4.98 -44.02
CA GLU A 21 18.68 -4.88 -42.58
C GLU A 21 17.43 -4.63 -41.77
N ARG A 22 16.48 -3.81 -42.26
CA ARG A 22 15.17 -3.59 -41.64
C ARG A 22 14.38 -4.87 -41.48
N ARG A 23 14.45 -5.80 -42.48
CA ARG A 23 13.78 -7.10 -42.40
C ARG A 23 14.42 -7.98 -41.35
N SER A 24 15.74 -8.06 -41.31
CA SER A 24 16.52 -8.80 -40.31
C SER A 24 16.25 -8.26 -38.91
N PHE A 25 16.28 -6.95 -38.71
CA PHE A 25 15.99 -6.30 -37.45
C PHE A 25 14.56 -6.58 -36.95
N ARG A 26 13.55 -6.56 -37.84
CA ARG A 26 12.16 -6.88 -37.47
C ARG A 26 12.01 -8.31 -36.97
N LEU A 27 12.67 -9.26 -37.58
CA LEU A 27 12.66 -10.66 -37.17
C LEU A 27 13.37 -10.86 -35.84
N GLY A 28 14.55 -10.27 -35.68
CA GLY A 28 15.31 -10.27 -34.41
C GLY A 28 14.51 -9.66 -33.26
N TRP A 29 13.89 -8.49 -33.50
CA TRP A 29 13.04 -7.81 -32.54
C TRP A 29 11.81 -8.63 -32.13
N SER A 30 11.17 -9.32 -33.07
CA SER A 30 10.02 -10.19 -32.81
C SER A 30 10.41 -11.40 -31.95
N ARG A 31 11.59 -11.99 -32.19
CA ARG A 31 12.14 -13.09 -31.39
C ARG A 31 12.49 -12.62 -29.97
N TRP A 32 13.16 -11.48 -29.86
CA TRP A 32 13.49 -10.87 -28.57
C TRP A 32 12.23 -10.59 -27.73
N ARG A 33 11.20 -9.96 -28.33
CA ARG A 33 9.93 -9.68 -27.66
C ARG A 33 9.26 -10.95 -27.14
N ARG A 34 9.16 -12.01 -27.97
CA ARG A 34 8.59 -13.29 -27.56
C ARG A 34 9.38 -13.92 -26.41
N ALA A 35 10.71 -13.88 -26.45
CA ALA A 35 11.56 -14.38 -25.39
C ALA A 35 11.32 -13.63 -24.07
N HIS A 36 11.25 -12.30 -24.09
CA HIS A 36 10.98 -11.49 -22.89
C HIS A 36 9.57 -11.73 -22.34
N GLN A 37 8.57 -11.84 -23.20
CA GLN A 37 7.20 -12.18 -22.76
C GLN A 37 7.13 -13.58 -22.15
N ALA A 38 7.86 -14.56 -22.69
CA ALA A 38 7.92 -15.90 -22.14
C ALA A 38 8.62 -15.92 -20.76
N VAL A 39 9.69 -15.14 -20.58
CA VAL A 39 10.34 -14.97 -19.27
C VAL A 39 9.39 -14.32 -18.25
N ALA A 40 8.73 -13.22 -18.63
CA ALA A 40 7.75 -12.55 -17.78
C ALA A 40 6.61 -13.50 -17.39
N ALA A 41 6.06 -14.26 -18.35
CA ALA A 41 5.01 -15.24 -18.07
C ALA A 41 5.46 -16.33 -17.08
N ARG A 42 6.69 -16.83 -17.21
CA ARG A 42 7.27 -17.80 -16.26
C ARG A 42 7.42 -17.18 -14.85
N CYS A 43 7.92 -15.97 -14.74
CA CYS A 43 8.03 -15.25 -13.47
C CYS A 43 6.65 -15.06 -12.81
N HIS A 44 5.65 -14.68 -13.58
CA HIS A 44 4.28 -14.55 -13.09
C HIS A 44 3.66 -15.89 -12.67
N ALA A 45 3.94 -16.97 -13.42
CA ALA A 45 3.48 -18.31 -13.07
C ALA A 45 4.16 -18.83 -11.78
N ALA A 46 5.48 -18.65 -11.66
CA ALA A 46 6.24 -19.01 -10.47
C ALA A 46 5.73 -18.24 -9.24
N ARG A 47 5.48 -16.92 -9.37
CA ARG A 47 4.92 -16.10 -8.29
C ARG A 47 3.50 -16.55 -7.90
N ARG A 48 2.67 -16.96 -8.85
CA ARG A 48 1.35 -17.55 -8.57
C ARG A 48 1.47 -18.90 -7.86
N ALA A 49 2.40 -19.76 -8.29
CA ALA A 49 2.66 -21.05 -7.67
C ALA A 49 3.16 -20.90 -6.23
N LEU A 50 4.07 -19.95 -5.98
CA LEU A 50 4.53 -19.61 -4.62
C LEU A 50 3.36 -19.08 -3.75
N ARG A 51 2.49 -18.24 -4.27
CA ARG A 51 1.28 -17.79 -3.56
C ARG A 51 0.30 -18.93 -3.26
N ARG A 52 0.20 -19.95 -4.13
CA ARG A 52 -0.62 -21.14 -3.89
C ARG A 52 0.01 -22.09 -2.88
N LYS A 53 1.33 -22.21 -2.87
CA LYS A 53 2.09 -23.02 -1.90
C LYS A 53 2.26 -22.31 -0.56
N ALA A 54 2.19 -20.97 -0.52
CA ALA A 54 2.03 -20.26 0.74
C ALA A 54 0.74 -20.78 1.34
N ARG A 55 0.89 -21.76 2.25
CA ARG A 55 -0.18 -22.28 3.10
C ARG A 55 -0.99 -21.06 3.56
N PRO A 56 -2.31 -21.06 3.42
CA PRO A 56 -3.09 -19.98 4.02
C PRO A 56 -2.62 -19.92 5.47
N LEU A 57 -1.99 -18.81 5.83
CA LEU A 57 -1.71 -18.48 7.23
C LEU A 57 -2.97 -18.86 7.97
N ALA A 58 -2.85 -19.78 8.92
CA ALA A 58 -3.98 -20.30 9.67
C ALA A 58 -4.89 -19.13 9.90
N ARG A 59 -6.13 -19.25 9.43
CA ARG A 59 -7.12 -18.16 9.45
C ARG A 59 -7.01 -17.52 10.82
N ALA A 60 -6.42 -16.33 10.87
CA ALA A 60 -6.27 -15.61 12.11
C ALA A 60 -7.63 -15.65 12.79
N ALA A 61 -7.65 -15.90 14.09
CA ALA A 61 -8.87 -15.86 14.88
C ALA A 61 -9.72 -14.69 14.39
N PRO A 62 -11.05 -14.85 14.28
CA PRO A 62 -11.89 -13.76 13.80
C PRO A 62 -11.47 -12.49 14.56
N PRO A 63 -11.25 -11.39 13.85
CA PRO A 63 -10.79 -10.16 14.49
C PRO A 63 -11.76 -9.83 15.62
N PRO A 64 -11.28 -9.35 16.77
CA PRO A 64 -12.14 -8.97 17.88
C PRO A 64 -13.22 -8.02 17.37
N ALA A 65 -14.39 -8.06 17.98
CA ALA A 65 -15.48 -7.15 17.63
C ALA A 65 -14.94 -5.72 17.61
N ALA A 66 -15.38 -4.92 16.64
CA ALA A 66 -14.86 -3.56 16.45
C ALA A 66 -14.89 -2.73 17.75
N ALA A 67 -15.87 -2.98 18.61
CA ALA A 67 -16.00 -2.34 19.92
C ALA A 67 -14.87 -2.70 20.91
N GLU A 68 -14.30 -3.90 20.82
CA GLU A 68 -13.27 -4.36 21.77
C GLU A 68 -11.85 -3.94 21.38
N ALA A 69 -11.58 -3.82 20.07
CA ALA A 69 -10.27 -3.43 19.56
C ALA A 69 -10.17 -1.94 19.20
N GLY A 70 -11.30 -1.23 19.20
CA GLY A 70 -11.39 0.18 18.86
C GLY A 70 -10.85 1.12 19.93
N LEU A 71 -10.99 2.41 19.69
CA LEU A 71 -10.59 3.49 20.59
C LEU A 71 -11.70 3.78 21.60
N THR A 72 -11.41 3.62 22.88
CA THR A 72 -12.34 3.96 23.96
C THR A 72 -12.41 5.46 24.22
N ASP A 73 -13.48 5.93 24.88
CA ASP A 73 -13.64 7.35 25.24
C ASP A 73 -12.55 7.85 26.20
N ALA A 74 -12.10 7.00 27.09
CA ALA A 74 -11.02 7.33 28.04
C ALA A 74 -9.68 7.50 27.30
N GLU A 75 -9.38 6.62 26.37
CA GLU A 75 -8.19 6.72 25.53
C GLU A 75 -8.26 7.94 24.61
N TRP A 76 -9.42 8.21 24.02
CA TRP A 76 -9.62 9.39 23.20
C TRP A 76 -9.31 10.69 23.94
N ARG A 77 -9.82 10.86 25.16
CA ARG A 77 -9.56 12.06 25.96
C ARG A 77 -8.07 12.30 26.22
N ARG A 78 -7.27 11.23 26.33
CA ARG A 78 -5.82 11.33 26.54
C ARG A 78 -5.07 11.66 25.26
N VAL A 79 -5.52 11.11 24.12
CA VAL A 79 -4.83 11.27 22.83
C VAL A 79 -5.25 12.54 22.10
N ALA A 80 -6.48 13.01 22.29
CA ALA A 80 -7.01 14.19 21.60
C ALA A 80 -6.09 15.44 21.67
N PRO A 81 -5.49 15.79 22.82
CA PRO A 81 -4.61 16.97 22.91
C PRO A 81 -3.26 16.79 22.19
N VAL A 82 -2.86 15.55 21.90
CA VAL A 82 -1.60 15.23 21.21
C VAL A 82 -1.75 15.38 19.70
N LEU A 83 -2.99 15.26 19.19
CA LEU A 83 -3.29 15.31 17.77
C LEU A 83 -3.28 16.74 17.21
N PRO A 84 -2.86 16.93 15.95
CA PRO A 84 -2.93 18.23 15.30
C PRO A 84 -4.39 18.66 15.10
N PRO A 85 -4.66 19.97 14.94
CA PRO A 85 -6.03 20.45 14.72
C PRO A 85 -6.70 19.76 13.53
N GLN A 86 -7.95 19.36 13.71
CA GLN A 86 -8.71 18.64 12.71
C GLN A 86 -9.03 19.50 11.48
N LYS A 87 -9.32 20.80 11.70
CA LYS A 87 -9.51 21.76 10.62
C LYS A 87 -8.17 22.40 10.25
N PRO A 88 -7.65 22.17 9.03
CA PRO A 88 -6.51 22.94 8.56
C PRO A 88 -6.91 24.39 8.34
N ALA A 89 -5.96 25.32 8.45
CA ALA A 89 -6.20 26.75 8.20
C ALA A 89 -6.71 27.02 6.76
N LYS A 90 -6.35 26.16 5.80
CA LYS A 90 -6.83 26.19 4.42
C LYS A 90 -7.11 24.76 3.93
N GLY A 91 -8.16 24.56 3.13
CA GLY A 91 -8.48 23.31 2.46
C GLY A 91 -9.69 22.58 3.03
N ARG A 92 -10.01 21.43 2.43
CA ARG A 92 -11.14 20.60 2.82
C ARG A 92 -10.95 20.03 4.23
N PRO A 93 -12.01 19.96 5.06
CA PRO A 93 -11.95 19.29 6.36
C PRO A 93 -11.40 17.88 6.24
N ARG A 94 -10.49 17.52 7.14
CA ARG A 94 -9.94 16.16 7.21
C ARG A 94 -10.98 15.21 7.79
N HIS A 95 -10.86 13.93 7.45
CA HIS A 95 -11.62 12.88 8.13
C HIS A 95 -11.42 12.98 9.64
N ASP A 96 -12.46 12.68 10.40
CA ASP A 96 -12.44 12.73 11.85
C ASP A 96 -11.27 11.93 12.43
N HIS A 97 -10.49 12.57 13.29
CA HIS A 97 -9.31 11.96 13.88
C HIS A 97 -9.65 10.78 14.77
N ARG A 98 -10.78 10.85 15.48
CA ARG A 98 -11.21 9.77 16.37
C ARG A 98 -11.53 8.51 15.57
N THR A 99 -12.31 8.63 14.52
CA THR A 99 -12.67 7.52 13.63
C THR A 99 -11.44 6.91 12.97
N VAL A 100 -10.55 7.75 12.43
CA VAL A 100 -9.32 7.28 11.78
C VAL A 100 -8.39 6.59 12.77
N LEU A 101 -8.20 7.16 13.96
CA LEU A 101 -7.36 6.56 15.00
C LEU A 101 -7.96 5.24 15.51
N GLY A 102 -9.28 5.17 15.67
CA GLY A 102 -9.98 3.94 16.03
C GLY A 102 -9.68 2.81 15.04
N GLY A 103 -9.77 3.08 13.74
CA GLY A 103 -9.43 2.10 12.70
C GLY A 103 -7.95 1.69 12.71
N ILE A 104 -7.03 2.63 12.94
CA ILE A 104 -5.60 2.32 13.07
C ILE A 104 -5.35 1.40 14.27
N LEU A 105 -5.89 1.74 15.44
CA LEU A 105 -5.73 0.95 16.67
C LEU A 105 -6.36 -0.43 16.51
N TRP A 106 -7.54 -0.53 15.88
CA TRP A 106 -8.16 -1.80 15.59
C TRP A 106 -7.23 -2.72 14.77
N VAL A 107 -6.61 -2.21 13.69
CA VAL A 107 -5.66 -2.98 12.88
C VAL A 107 -4.42 -3.38 13.68
N VAL A 108 -3.85 -2.44 14.46
CA VAL A 108 -2.64 -2.69 15.24
C VAL A 108 -2.88 -3.71 16.36
N ARG A 109 -4.00 -3.61 17.07
CA ARG A 109 -4.35 -4.50 18.20
C ARG A 109 -4.79 -5.88 17.73
N SER A 110 -5.57 -5.95 16.64
CA SER A 110 -6.04 -7.22 16.09
C SER A 110 -4.99 -7.98 15.28
N GLY A 111 -3.90 -7.30 14.86
CA GLY A 111 -2.94 -7.85 13.90
C GLY A 111 -3.54 -8.14 12.51
N ALA A 112 -4.74 -7.63 12.22
CA ALA A 112 -5.43 -7.84 10.96
C ALA A 112 -4.77 -7.06 9.82
N THR A 113 -5.08 -7.43 8.57
CA THR A 113 -4.65 -6.64 7.42
C THR A 113 -5.44 -5.34 7.32
N TRP A 114 -4.84 -4.27 6.78
CA TRP A 114 -5.53 -3.00 6.58
C TRP A 114 -6.84 -3.13 5.81
N ARG A 115 -6.90 -4.04 4.84
CA ARG A 115 -8.11 -4.29 4.02
C ARG A 115 -9.23 -4.96 4.78
N ALA A 116 -8.94 -5.55 5.93
CA ALA A 116 -9.94 -6.18 6.80
C ALA A 116 -10.55 -5.18 7.80
N MET A 117 -10.08 -3.91 7.80
CA MET A 117 -10.60 -2.87 8.67
C MET A 117 -12.12 -2.70 8.47
N PRO A 118 -12.92 -2.70 9.55
CA PRO A 118 -14.36 -2.50 9.47
C PRO A 118 -14.75 -1.17 8.80
N PRO A 119 -15.82 -1.15 7.98
CA PRO A 119 -16.24 0.03 7.23
C PRO A 119 -16.68 1.21 8.11
N GLU A 120 -17.03 0.97 9.38
CA GLU A 120 -17.38 1.99 10.36
C GLU A 120 -16.25 2.96 10.66
N TYR A 121 -14.98 2.53 10.49
CA TYR A 121 -13.81 3.39 10.57
C TYR A 121 -13.47 4.11 9.27
N GLY A 122 -14.31 3.92 8.23
CA GLY A 122 -14.14 4.50 6.91
C GLY A 122 -13.19 3.72 6.01
N LYS A 123 -12.63 4.42 5.01
CA LYS A 123 -11.76 3.77 4.03
C LYS A 123 -10.38 3.43 4.63
N TRP A 124 -9.97 2.18 4.53
CA TRP A 124 -8.69 1.70 5.07
C TRP A 124 -7.47 2.46 4.48
N GLU A 125 -7.54 2.89 3.20
CA GLU A 125 -6.47 3.69 2.58
C GLU A 125 -6.26 5.03 3.30
N THR A 126 -7.34 5.63 3.80
CA THR A 126 -7.27 6.89 4.55
C THR A 126 -6.58 6.68 5.89
N ALA A 127 -6.95 5.63 6.62
CA ALA A 127 -6.34 5.25 7.88
C ALA A 127 -4.86 4.91 7.70
N TYR A 128 -4.52 4.11 6.68
CA TYR A 128 -3.15 3.72 6.36
C TYR A 128 -2.24 4.91 6.01
N ARG A 129 -2.72 5.84 5.16
CA ARG A 129 -1.97 7.06 4.82
C ARG A 129 -1.71 7.90 6.06
N ARG A 130 -2.70 8.03 6.94
CA ARG A 130 -2.57 8.78 8.19
C ARG A 130 -1.59 8.11 9.14
N TYR A 131 -1.67 6.80 9.30
CA TYR A 131 -0.73 6.01 10.09
C TYR A 131 0.72 6.19 9.61
N ARG A 132 0.96 6.10 8.31
CA ARG A 132 2.28 6.36 7.74
C ARG A 132 2.79 7.75 8.08
N LEU A 133 1.98 8.78 7.81
CA LEU A 133 2.34 10.16 8.11
C LEU A 133 2.68 10.36 9.60
N TRP A 134 1.88 9.80 10.48
CA TRP A 134 2.10 9.92 11.93
C TRP A 134 3.36 9.19 12.38
N ARG A 135 3.72 8.08 11.75
CA ARG A 135 5.00 7.40 11.98
C ARG A 135 6.18 8.24 11.49
N GLU A 136 6.11 8.77 10.29
CA GLU A 136 7.16 9.60 9.68
C GLU A 136 7.41 10.89 10.47
N THR A 137 6.38 11.47 11.07
CA THR A 137 6.47 12.71 11.88
C THR A 137 6.74 12.47 13.37
N GLY A 138 6.89 11.23 13.82
CA GLY A 138 7.05 10.88 15.24
C GLY A 138 5.77 11.03 16.08
N LEU A 139 4.67 11.49 15.48
CA LEU A 139 3.40 11.66 16.20
C LEU A 139 2.83 10.33 16.69
N TRP A 140 3.06 9.25 15.96
CA TRP A 140 2.61 7.92 16.36
C TRP A 140 3.19 7.50 17.71
N GLN A 141 4.47 7.75 17.95
CA GLN A 141 5.11 7.44 19.23
C GLN A 141 4.45 8.21 20.38
N ARG A 142 4.19 9.50 20.20
CA ARG A 142 3.50 10.34 21.19
C ARG A 142 2.06 9.86 21.46
N ILE A 143 1.37 9.34 20.44
CA ILE A 143 0.04 8.73 20.60
C ILE A 143 0.14 7.47 21.47
N LEU A 144 1.14 6.61 21.23
CA LEU A 144 1.34 5.39 22.01
C LEU A 144 1.67 5.71 23.48
N GLU A 145 2.47 6.75 23.73
CA GLU A 145 2.81 7.21 25.09
C GLU A 145 1.59 7.76 25.85
N ALA A 146 0.65 8.37 25.12
CA ALA A 146 -0.60 8.88 25.71
C ALA A 146 -1.63 7.78 26.00
N LEU A 147 -1.49 6.62 25.32
CA LEU A 147 -2.36 5.47 25.57
C LEU A 147 -1.90 4.71 26.83
N PRO A 148 -2.82 4.14 27.62
CA PRO A 148 -2.43 3.32 28.76
C PRO A 148 -1.62 2.11 28.26
N ALA A 149 -0.51 1.85 28.91
CA ALA A 149 0.29 0.64 28.66
C ALA A 149 -0.54 -0.59 29.02
N GLY A 150 -1.00 -1.34 27.98
CA GLY A 150 -1.66 -2.61 28.17
C GLY A 150 -3.14 -2.51 28.51
N GLY A 151 -3.97 -2.41 27.49
CA GLY A 151 -5.26 -3.08 27.50
C GLY A 151 -5.02 -4.50 26.99
N GLY A 152 -4.73 -5.43 27.88
CA GLY A 152 -4.79 -6.86 27.66
C GLY A 152 -6.23 -7.32 27.64
#